data_5c55f822c7a6e87624ada52168f51758
#
_entry.id   5c55f822c7a6e87624ada52168f51758
#
_cell.length_a   1.000
_cell.length_b   1.000
_cell.length_c   1.000
_cell.angle_alpha   90.00
_cell.angle_beta   90.00
_cell.angle_gamma   90.00
#
_symmetry.space_group_name_H-M   'P 1'
#
loop_
_entity.id
_entity.type
_entity.pdbx_description
1 polymer ?
#
loop_
_entity_poly.entity_id
_entity_poly.type
_entity_poly.pdbx_seq_one_letter_code
_entity_poly.pdbx_strand_id
1 'polypeptide(L)'
;MDDQSAGKQYLDRADMALVEVINGVGCIARDSIVNTGTDILFLSESGVRALSRTIQEKSQPMRDISRNVRDTLVDQVSRADKDQIKAVYSDHFAFYLLAIPDEETVWCFDMRAPLENGAARVTRWNGLDHTAWLAFDGAMYMTNIAGIAEYRGFQDNGSKYSMQYYTNYFDFGMQNMVKIVKNIAATVIGSTGQKFVAKIGTDYEDIYTSYNLTVKDAEVSEYNIAEYNIGEYSGAALIDNIRIPAGGSGFVIQVGFESEINGGFLNIQQIDLYVKQGRLN
;
A
#
# COMPACT_ATOMS: atom_id res chain seq x y z
N MET A 1 16.79 -50.46 3.74
CA MET A 1 16.13 -49.58 2.78
C MET A 1 14.73 -49.36 3.29
N ASP A 2 14.57 -48.39 4.17
CA ASP A 2 13.28 -48.09 4.81
C ASP A 2 12.50 -47.15 3.91
N ASP A 3 11.43 -47.69 3.39
CA ASP A 3 10.41 -46.94 2.65
C ASP A 3 9.59 -46.12 3.66
N GLN A 4 9.99 -44.90 3.87
CA GLN A 4 9.17 -43.92 4.58
C GLN A 4 8.13 -43.36 3.59
N SER A 5 7.08 -44.15 3.36
CA SER A 5 5.85 -43.62 2.79
C SER A 5 5.30 -42.53 3.74
N ALA A 6 5.42 -41.28 3.36
CA ALA A 6 4.74 -40.17 4.03
C ALA A 6 3.23 -40.49 4.01
N GLY A 7 2.72 -40.98 5.13
CA GLY A 7 1.32 -41.34 5.29
C GLY A 7 0.47 -40.10 5.11
N LYS A 8 -0.33 -40.06 4.06
CA LYS A 8 -1.41 -39.09 3.94
C LYS A 8 -2.36 -39.32 5.11
N GLN A 9 -2.35 -38.43 6.09
CA GLN A 9 -3.36 -38.39 7.13
C GLN A 9 -4.68 -37.94 6.49
N TYR A 10 -5.58 -38.89 6.28
CA TYR A 10 -6.97 -38.58 5.95
C TYR A 10 -7.68 -38.23 7.27
N LEU A 11 -8.21 -37.01 7.39
CA LEU A 11 -9.12 -36.68 8.47
C LEU A 11 -10.41 -37.51 8.28
N ASP A 12 -10.73 -38.34 9.27
CA ASP A 12 -12.01 -39.04 9.28
C ASP A 12 -13.13 -38.05 9.54
N ARG A 13 -14.28 -38.21 8.88
CA ARG A 13 -15.48 -37.40 9.13
C ARG A 13 -15.93 -37.44 10.60
N ALA A 14 -15.62 -38.50 11.29
CA ALA A 14 -15.90 -38.67 12.72
C ALA A 14 -15.11 -37.69 13.63
N ASP A 15 -13.96 -37.18 13.15
CA ASP A 15 -13.09 -36.29 13.89
C ASP A 15 -13.45 -34.81 13.68
N MET A 16 -14.44 -34.52 12.82
CA MET A 16 -14.91 -33.14 12.57
C MET A 16 -16.01 -32.80 13.57
N ALA A 17 -15.77 -31.83 14.44
CA ALA A 17 -16.77 -31.25 15.34
C ALA A 17 -17.00 -29.79 15.02
N LEU A 18 -18.27 -29.37 15.05
CA LEU A 18 -18.61 -27.95 14.99
C LEU A 18 -18.25 -27.30 16.34
N VAL A 19 -17.17 -26.52 16.35
CA VAL A 19 -16.65 -25.90 17.59
C VAL A 19 -17.41 -24.62 17.91
N GLU A 20 -17.65 -23.78 16.90
CA GLU A 20 -18.31 -22.48 17.10
C GLU A 20 -19.01 -22.01 15.82
N VAL A 21 -20.10 -21.26 15.97
CA VAL A 21 -20.78 -20.53 14.91
C VAL A 21 -20.86 -19.06 15.29
N ILE A 22 -20.35 -18.20 14.42
CA ILE A 22 -20.43 -16.75 14.57
C ILE A 22 -21.50 -16.24 13.62
N ASN A 23 -22.59 -15.71 14.17
CA ASN A 23 -23.68 -15.16 13.38
C ASN A 23 -23.37 -13.74 12.92
N GLY A 24 -23.88 -13.34 11.75
CA GLY A 24 -23.77 -11.99 11.23
C GLY A 24 -22.40 -11.64 10.60
N VAL A 25 -21.52 -12.65 10.45
CA VAL A 25 -20.25 -12.50 9.73
C VAL A 25 -20.06 -13.70 8.82
N GLY A 26 -19.83 -13.42 7.55
CA GLY A 26 -19.57 -14.45 6.54
C GLY A 26 -18.70 -13.93 5.42
N CYS A 27 -18.12 -14.86 4.66
CA CYS A 27 -17.42 -14.57 3.43
C CYS A 27 -18.45 -14.33 2.32
N ILE A 28 -18.35 -13.20 1.62
CA ILE A 28 -19.26 -12.84 0.53
C ILE A 28 -18.70 -13.14 -0.86
N ALA A 29 -17.39 -13.36 -0.96
CA ALA A 29 -16.69 -13.71 -2.20
C ALA A 29 -15.79 -14.92 -1.94
N ARG A 30 -16.14 -16.06 -2.50
CA ARG A 30 -15.43 -17.34 -2.26
C ARG A 30 -13.93 -17.24 -2.52
N ASP A 31 -13.54 -16.62 -3.62
CA ASP A 31 -12.16 -16.54 -4.07
C ASP A 31 -11.37 -15.40 -3.38
N SER A 32 -11.98 -14.76 -2.37
CA SER A 32 -11.29 -13.83 -1.45
C SER A 32 -10.66 -14.51 -0.24
N ILE A 33 -10.96 -15.81 -0.02
CA ILE A 33 -10.42 -16.58 1.10
C ILE A 33 -8.98 -16.96 0.82
N VAL A 34 -8.07 -16.50 1.68
CA VAL A 34 -6.63 -16.77 1.54
C VAL A 34 -6.04 -17.17 2.89
N ASN A 35 -5.24 -18.24 2.87
CA ASN A 35 -4.46 -18.68 4.02
C ASN A 35 -3.10 -17.97 4.03
N THR A 36 -2.78 -17.26 5.11
CA THR A 36 -1.50 -16.56 5.31
C THR A 36 -0.46 -17.42 6.06
N GLY A 37 -0.78 -18.69 6.32
CA GLY A 37 0.05 -19.55 7.17
C GLY A 37 -0.23 -19.40 8.67
N THR A 38 -0.58 -18.21 9.12
CA THR A 38 -0.90 -17.92 10.53
C THR A 38 -2.37 -17.62 10.76
N ASP A 39 -3.08 -17.17 9.72
CA ASP A 39 -4.50 -16.80 9.79
C ASP A 39 -5.17 -16.99 8.42
N ILE A 40 -6.46 -16.90 8.39
CA ILE A 40 -7.26 -16.91 7.16
C ILE A 40 -7.89 -15.52 7.00
N LEU A 41 -7.60 -14.88 5.87
CA LEU A 41 -8.19 -13.62 5.48
C LEU A 41 -9.35 -13.86 4.51
N PHE A 42 -10.39 -13.05 4.61
CA PHE A 42 -11.55 -13.13 3.73
C PHE A 42 -12.28 -11.80 3.64
N LEU A 43 -13.05 -11.62 2.55
CA LEU A 43 -13.93 -10.48 2.36
C LEU A 43 -15.30 -10.76 2.96
N SER A 44 -15.74 -9.90 3.88
CA SER A 44 -17.08 -9.87 4.46
C SER A 44 -17.88 -8.66 3.96
N GLU A 45 -19.18 -8.59 4.25
CA GLU A 45 -19.99 -7.41 3.94
C GLU A 45 -19.47 -6.10 4.55
N SER A 46 -18.72 -6.18 5.65
CA SER A 46 -18.17 -5.02 6.34
C SER A 46 -16.73 -4.69 5.96
N GLY A 47 -16.08 -5.50 5.10
CA GLY A 47 -14.70 -5.33 4.67
C GLY A 47 -13.84 -6.59 4.85
N VAL A 48 -12.52 -6.44 4.76
CA VAL A 48 -11.57 -7.55 4.89
C VAL A 48 -11.35 -7.89 6.35
N ARG A 49 -11.50 -9.18 6.68
CA ARG A 49 -11.39 -9.72 8.04
C ARG A 49 -10.38 -10.85 8.13
N ALA A 50 -9.86 -11.04 9.33
CA ALA A 50 -9.08 -12.19 9.74
C ALA A 50 -9.95 -13.14 10.59
N LEU A 51 -9.84 -14.44 10.33
CA LEU A 51 -10.66 -15.45 11.01
C LEU A 51 -10.39 -15.48 12.52
N SER A 52 -9.12 -15.47 12.94
CA SER A 52 -8.74 -15.50 14.33
C SER A 52 -9.32 -14.31 15.12
N ARG A 53 -9.25 -13.10 14.55
CA ARG A 53 -9.84 -11.89 15.15
C ARG A 53 -11.36 -11.98 15.18
N THR A 54 -11.97 -12.50 14.12
CA THR A 54 -13.43 -12.68 14.07
C THR A 54 -13.91 -13.64 15.15
N ILE A 55 -13.17 -14.71 15.43
CA ILE A 55 -13.47 -15.63 16.54
C ILE A 55 -13.38 -14.92 17.88
N GLN A 56 -12.39 -14.05 18.10
CA GLN A 56 -12.19 -13.33 19.36
C GLN A 56 -13.21 -12.21 19.56
N GLU A 57 -13.51 -11.45 18.53
CA GLU A 57 -14.32 -10.22 18.57
C GLU A 57 -15.79 -10.46 18.23
N LYS A 58 -16.13 -11.69 17.80
CA LYS A 58 -17.48 -12.11 17.35
C LYS A 58 -17.91 -11.26 16.14
N SER A 59 -19.14 -10.73 16.17
CA SER A 59 -19.68 -9.94 15.06
C SER A 59 -19.28 -8.46 15.08
N GLN A 60 -18.49 -8.02 16.07
CA GLN A 60 -18.13 -6.60 16.16
C GLN A 60 -17.02 -6.23 15.16
N PRO A 61 -17.24 -5.23 14.28
CA PRO A 61 -16.28 -4.86 13.25
C PRO A 61 -15.20 -3.88 13.75
N MET A 62 -14.80 -3.96 15.02
CA MET A 62 -13.97 -2.93 15.64
C MET A 62 -12.51 -2.92 15.17
N ARG A 63 -12.00 -4.03 14.65
CA ARG A 63 -10.59 -4.17 14.24
C ARG A 63 -10.43 -4.83 12.87
N ASP A 64 -11.29 -4.44 11.93
CA ASP A 64 -11.17 -4.94 10.56
C ASP A 64 -9.85 -4.49 9.93
N ILE A 65 -9.25 -5.37 9.14
CA ILE A 65 -7.99 -5.09 8.41
C ILE A 65 -8.18 -3.90 7.47
N SER A 66 -9.36 -3.77 6.87
CA SER A 66 -9.73 -2.70 5.93
C SER A 66 -10.34 -1.46 6.57
N ARG A 67 -10.28 -1.30 7.89
CA ARG A 67 -10.99 -0.24 8.63
C ARG A 67 -10.81 1.17 8.04
N ASN A 68 -9.60 1.49 7.59
CA ASN A 68 -9.27 2.84 7.10
C ASN A 68 -9.84 3.14 5.70
N VAL A 69 -10.21 2.12 4.95
CA VAL A 69 -10.72 2.21 3.56
C VAL A 69 -12.10 1.57 3.44
N ARG A 70 -12.71 1.25 4.57
CA ARG A 70 -13.93 0.46 4.65
C ARG A 70 -15.04 1.00 3.78
N ASP A 71 -15.36 2.28 3.90
CA ASP A 71 -16.52 2.86 3.22
C ASP A 71 -16.36 2.78 1.69
N THR A 72 -15.18 3.12 1.18
CA THR A 72 -14.88 3.03 -0.24
C THR A 72 -14.85 1.58 -0.74
N LEU A 73 -14.23 0.68 0.05
CA LEU A 73 -14.14 -0.73 -0.30
C LEU A 73 -15.53 -1.39 -0.34
N VAL A 74 -16.35 -1.16 0.70
CA VAL A 74 -17.70 -1.73 0.79
C VAL A 74 -18.59 -1.21 -0.33
N ASP A 75 -18.49 0.08 -0.66
CA ASP A 75 -19.21 0.69 -1.76
C ASP A 75 -18.83 0.04 -3.11
N GLN A 76 -17.55 -0.14 -3.42
CA GLN A 76 -17.08 -0.83 -4.62
C GLN A 76 -17.55 -2.29 -4.67
N VAL A 77 -17.38 -3.03 -3.57
CA VAL A 77 -17.81 -4.43 -3.46
C VAL A 77 -19.34 -4.57 -3.63
N SER A 78 -20.11 -3.59 -3.18
CA SER A 78 -21.58 -3.62 -3.32
C SER A 78 -22.04 -3.58 -4.78
N ARG A 79 -21.28 -2.90 -5.64
CA ARG A 79 -21.54 -2.76 -7.08
C ARG A 79 -20.98 -3.91 -7.91
N ALA A 80 -19.91 -4.56 -7.43
CA ALA A 80 -19.19 -5.57 -8.17
C ALA A 80 -19.86 -6.96 -8.13
N ASP A 81 -19.62 -7.75 -9.16
CA ASP A 81 -19.93 -9.18 -9.18
C ASP A 81 -18.98 -9.92 -8.21
N LYS A 82 -19.54 -10.47 -7.15
CA LYS A 82 -18.79 -11.12 -6.08
C LYS A 82 -18.08 -12.41 -6.54
N ASP A 83 -18.56 -13.05 -7.59
CA ASP A 83 -17.95 -14.24 -8.15
C ASP A 83 -16.66 -13.92 -8.94
N GLN A 84 -16.50 -12.66 -9.36
CA GLN A 84 -15.29 -12.17 -10.03
C GLN A 84 -14.23 -11.65 -9.05
N ILE A 85 -14.60 -11.34 -7.82
CA ILE A 85 -13.67 -10.83 -6.80
C ILE A 85 -12.71 -11.96 -6.42
N LYS A 86 -11.40 -11.68 -6.50
CA LYS A 86 -10.34 -12.64 -6.21
C LYS A 86 -9.29 -12.03 -5.30
N ALA A 87 -8.64 -12.89 -4.53
CA ALA A 87 -7.54 -12.46 -3.69
C ALA A 87 -6.36 -13.43 -3.78
N VAL A 88 -5.19 -12.89 -3.41
CA VAL A 88 -3.96 -13.64 -3.25
C VAL A 88 -3.17 -13.08 -2.06
N TYR A 89 -2.43 -13.93 -1.40
CA TYR A 89 -1.45 -13.53 -0.40
C TYR A 89 -0.05 -13.89 -0.88
N SER A 90 0.85 -12.94 -0.78
CA SER A 90 2.26 -13.16 -1.04
C SER A 90 3.02 -13.21 0.26
N ASP A 91 3.61 -14.35 0.60
CA ASP A 91 4.45 -14.49 1.80
C ASP A 91 5.70 -13.63 1.72
N HIS A 92 6.27 -13.49 0.52
CA HIS A 92 7.49 -12.73 0.31
C HIS A 92 7.30 -11.24 0.57
N PHE A 93 6.22 -10.66 0.06
CA PHE A 93 5.90 -9.24 0.24
C PHE A 93 5.02 -8.98 1.47
N ALA A 94 4.44 -10.02 2.07
CA ALA A 94 3.40 -9.94 3.09
C ALA A 94 2.23 -9.04 2.67
N PHE A 95 1.80 -9.16 1.41
CA PHE A 95 0.67 -8.43 0.84
C PHE A 95 -0.53 -9.36 0.69
N TYR A 96 -1.68 -8.91 1.18
CA TYR A 96 -2.96 -9.43 0.76
C TYR A 96 -3.53 -8.52 -0.32
N LEU A 97 -3.65 -9.04 -1.54
CA LEU A 97 -4.23 -8.32 -2.67
C LEU A 97 -5.66 -8.77 -2.87
N LEU A 98 -6.57 -7.83 -2.89
CA LEU A 98 -7.99 -8.05 -3.20
C LEU A 98 -8.33 -7.31 -4.48
N ALA A 99 -8.68 -8.07 -5.49
CA ALA A 99 -8.98 -7.60 -6.82
C ALA A 99 -10.48 -7.50 -7.06
N ILE A 100 -10.94 -6.36 -7.56
CA ILE A 100 -12.32 -6.08 -7.94
C ILE A 100 -12.32 -5.73 -9.43
N PRO A 101 -12.48 -6.71 -10.34
CA PRO A 101 -12.34 -6.50 -11.77
C PRO A 101 -13.31 -5.46 -12.33
N ASP A 102 -14.57 -5.48 -11.92
CA ASP A 102 -15.61 -4.55 -12.41
C ASP A 102 -15.27 -3.08 -12.12
N GLU A 103 -14.43 -2.82 -11.12
CA GLU A 103 -13.95 -1.49 -10.75
C GLU A 103 -12.51 -1.24 -11.24
N GLU A 104 -11.91 -2.18 -12.00
CA GLU A 104 -10.52 -2.15 -12.46
C GLU A 104 -9.53 -1.81 -11.34
N THR A 105 -9.82 -2.31 -10.12
CA THR A 105 -9.12 -1.91 -8.89
C THR A 105 -8.57 -3.12 -8.16
N VAL A 106 -7.33 -2.99 -7.69
CA VAL A 106 -6.72 -3.92 -6.72
C VAL A 106 -6.41 -3.19 -5.44
N TRP A 107 -6.93 -3.69 -4.34
CA TRP A 107 -6.59 -3.23 -3.00
C TRP A 107 -5.42 -4.04 -2.46
N CYS A 108 -4.31 -3.38 -2.14
CA CYS A 108 -3.14 -3.98 -1.54
C CYS A 108 -3.10 -3.65 -0.05
N PHE A 109 -3.26 -4.66 0.78
CA PHE A 109 -3.15 -4.58 2.23
C PHE A 109 -1.77 -5.06 2.66
N ASP A 110 -0.93 -4.14 3.13
CA ASP A 110 0.40 -4.44 3.67
C ASP A 110 0.26 -4.96 5.10
N MET A 111 0.58 -6.24 5.30
CA MET A 111 0.45 -6.92 6.59
C MET A 111 1.71 -6.85 7.45
N ARG A 112 2.82 -6.28 6.95
CA ARG A 112 4.12 -6.21 7.67
C ARG A 112 4.06 -5.35 8.92
N ALA A 113 3.36 -4.22 8.84
CA ALA A 113 3.29 -3.26 9.92
C ALA A 113 1.88 -2.70 10.05
N PRO A 114 1.00 -3.34 10.83
CA PRO A 114 -0.33 -2.83 11.07
C PRO A 114 -0.26 -1.49 11.81
N LEU A 115 -1.26 -0.66 11.57
CA LEU A 115 -1.43 0.62 12.25
C LEU A 115 -1.83 0.38 13.73
N GLU A 116 -1.71 1.42 14.56
CA GLU A 116 -2.06 1.36 15.99
C GLU A 116 -3.50 0.87 16.25
N ASN A 117 -4.41 1.16 15.34
CA ASN A 117 -5.80 0.71 15.38
C ASN A 117 -5.99 -0.75 14.90
N GLY A 118 -4.92 -1.44 14.53
CA GLY A 118 -4.92 -2.82 14.03
C GLY A 118 -5.29 -2.98 12.56
N ALA A 119 -5.59 -1.90 11.84
CA ALA A 119 -5.82 -1.93 10.40
C ALA A 119 -4.51 -2.09 9.62
N ALA A 120 -4.57 -2.67 8.44
CA ALA A 120 -3.42 -2.70 7.52
C ALA A 120 -3.17 -1.32 6.90
N ARG A 121 -1.95 -1.10 6.44
CA ARG A 121 -1.68 -0.02 5.48
C ARG A 121 -2.20 -0.45 4.13
N VAL A 122 -2.93 0.43 3.47
CA VAL A 122 -3.63 0.10 2.24
C VAL A 122 -3.20 1.01 1.12
N THR A 123 -2.89 0.42 -0.03
CA THR A 123 -2.71 1.13 -1.30
C THR A 123 -3.71 0.61 -2.32
N ARG A 124 -4.09 1.47 -3.25
CA ARG A 124 -5.02 1.12 -4.31
C ARG A 124 -4.31 1.20 -5.66
N TRP A 125 -4.39 0.15 -6.44
CA TRP A 125 -3.88 0.07 -7.80
C TRP A 125 -5.06 0.12 -8.77
N ASN A 126 -5.03 1.03 -9.71
CA ASN A 126 -6.10 1.24 -10.68
C ASN A 126 -5.63 0.87 -12.08
N GLY A 127 -6.56 0.52 -12.96
CA GLY A 127 -6.29 0.21 -14.36
C GLY A 127 -5.64 -1.16 -14.57
N LEU A 128 -5.76 -2.06 -13.60
CA LEU A 128 -5.28 -3.44 -13.71
C LEU A 128 -6.43 -4.34 -14.18
N ASP A 129 -6.38 -4.74 -15.45
CA ASP A 129 -7.23 -5.79 -15.99
C ASP A 129 -6.63 -7.16 -15.65
N HIS A 130 -7.24 -7.87 -14.71
CA HIS A 130 -6.74 -9.15 -14.22
C HIS A 130 -7.87 -10.16 -14.08
N THR A 131 -7.56 -11.42 -14.36
CA THR A 131 -8.52 -12.52 -14.28
C THR A 131 -8.20 -13.52 -13.17
N ALA A 132 -6.95 -13.69 -12.83
CA ALA A 132 -6.52 -14.57 -11.74
C ALA A 132 -5.16 -14.14 -11.18
N TRP A 133 -4.89 -14.60 -9.96
CA TRP A 133 -3.64 -14.35 -9.23
C TRP A 133 -3.01 -15.66 -8.77
N LEU A 134 -1.69 -15.70 -8.73
CA LEU A 134 -0.92 -16.81 -8.19
C LEU A 134 0.31 -16.27 -7.46
N ALA A 135 0.49 -16.67 -6.20
CA ALA A 135 1.76 -16.55 -5.50
C ALA A 135 2.47 -17.91 -5.57
N PHE A 136 3.66 -17.95 -6.15
CA PHE A 136 4.43 -19.17 -6.34
C PHE A 136 5.92 -18.86 -6.29
N ASP A 137 6.68 -19.65 -5.52
CA ASP A 137 8.14 -19.56 -5.37
C ASP A 137 8.66 -18.14 -5.07
N GLY A 138 7.97 -17.45 -4.15
CA GLY A 138 8.33 -16.08 -3.74
C GLY A 138 7.97 -14.98 -4.75
N ALA A 139 7.46 -15.34 -5.93
CA ALA A 139 6.99 -14.41 -6.94
C ALA A 139 5.47 -14.33 -6.98
N MET A 140 4.96 -13.23 -7.47
CA MET A 140 3.53 -12.99 -7.67
C MET A 140 3.24 -12.86 -9.16
N TYR A 141 2.26 -13.62 -9.62
CA TYR A 141 1.83 -13.61 -11.01
C TYR A 141 0.36 -13.20 -11.10
N MET A 142 0.04 -12.46 -12.13
CA MET A 142 -1.34 -12.17 -12.50
C MET A 142 -1.60 -12.57 -13.95
N THR A 143 -2.81 -12.95 -14.24
CA THR A 143 -3.26 -13.21 -15.60
C THR A 143 -4.23 -12.14 -16.06
N ASN A 144 -4.12 -11.77 -17.31
CA ASN A 144 -5.08 -10.93 -18.00
C ASN A 144 -5.34 -11.46 -19.41
N ILE A 145 -6.14 -10.77 -20.20
CA ILE A 145 -6.46 -11.18 -21.57
C ILE A 145 -5.20 -11.27 -22.47
N ALA A 146 -4.15 -10.51 -22.17
CA ALA A 146 -2.91 -10.49 -22.95
C ALA A 146 -1.93 -11.62 -22.58
N GLY A 147 -2.08 -12.24 -21.38
CA GLY A 147 -1.20 -13.33 -20.94
C GLY A 147 -0.94 -13.34 -19.44
N ILE A 148 0.26 -13.79 -19.07
CA ILE A 148 0.70 -13.88 -17.68
C ILE A 148 1.75 -12.79 -17.44
N ALA A 149 1.54 -11.97 -16.43
CA ALA A 149 2.48 -10.94 -15.96
C ALA A 149 3.04 -11.32 -14.59
N GLU A 150 4.30 -11.01 -14.34
CA GLU A 150 4.95 -11.15 -13.05
C GLU A 150 5.03 -9.78 -12.36
N TYR A 151 4.67 -9.73 -11.09
CA TYR A 151 4.83 -8.52 -10.27
C TYR A 151 6.30 -8.31 -9.95
N ARG A 152 6.98 -7.48 -10.76
CA ARG A 152 8.38 -7.13 -10.56
C ARG A 152 8.73 -5.81 -11.24
N GLY A 153 9.81 -5.18 -10.76
CA GLY A 153 10.33 -3.95 -11.38
C GLY A 153 9.44 -2.73 -11.10
N PHE A 154 9.63 -1.70 -11.92
CA PHE A 154 9.03 -0.38 -11.73
C PHE A 154 8.41 0.14 -13.02
N GLN A 155 7.75 -0.73 -13.75
CA GLN A 155 6.96 -0.40 -14.95
C GLN A 155 5.72 -1.29 -14.98
N ASP A 156 4.64 -0.77 -15.55
CA ASP A 156 3.45 -1.54 -15.83
C ASP A 156 3.52 -2.04 -17.27
N ASN A 157 3.87 -3.31 -17.44
CA ASN A 157 4.04 -3.96 -18.75
C ASN A 157 4.86 -3.11 -19.75
N GLY A 158 5.98 -2.55 -19.29
CA GLY A 158 6.85 -1.66 -20.08
C GLY A 158 6.37 -0.20 -20.18
N SER A 159 5.25 0.13 -19.58
CA SER A 159 4.68 1.47 -19.53
C SER A 159 4.93 2.13 -18.16
N LYS A 160 4.92 3.46 -18.15
CA LYS A 160 4.95 4.23 -16.92
C LYS A 160 3.61 4.14 -16.18
N TYR A 161 3.67 4.26 -14.85
CA TYR A 161 2.48 4.42 -14.02
C TYR A 161 2.60 5.62 -13.08
N SER A 162 1.47 6.14 -12.62
CA SER A 162 1.41 7.26 -11.68
C SER A 162 1.34 6.75 -10.24
N MET A 163 2.25 7.26 -9.40
CA MET A 163 2.23 7.09 -7.95
C MET A 163 1.71 8.37 -7.31
N GLN A 164 0.73 8.24 -6.42
CA GLN A 164 0.17 9.36 -5.66
C GLN A 164 0.05 8.99 -4.19
N TYR A 165 0.45 9.92 -3.33
CA TYR A 165 0.32 9.80 -1.90
C TYR A 165 -0.10 11.15 -1.30
N TYR A 166 -1.15 11.16 -0.48
CA TYR A 166 -1.61 12.33 0.23
C TYR A 166 -1.77 12.01 1.71
N THR A 167 -1.27 12.87 2.56
CA THR A 167 -1.48 12.78 4.02
C THR A 167 -2.93 13.15 4.36
N ASN A 168 -3.32 12.87 5.59
CA ASN A 168 -4.50 13.54 6.13
C ASN A 168 -4.22 15.04 6.30
N TYR A 169 -5.28 15.82 6.51
CA TYR A 169 -5.16 17.22 6.91
C TYR A 169 -4.72 17.30 8.37
N PHE A 170 -3.66 18.05 8.63
CA PHE A 170 -3.10 18.28 9.97
C PHE A 170 -3.53 19.63 10.53
N ASP A 171 -4.09 19.63 11.73
CA ASP A 171 -4.38 20.84 12.51
C ASP A 171 -3.30 21.14 13.58
N PHE A 172 -2.34 20.21 13.76
CA PHE A 172 -1.25 20.26 14.75
C PHE A 172 -1.74 20.49 16.18
N GLY A 173 -2.97 20.06 16.49
CA GLY A 173 -3.62 20.28 17.80
C GLY A 173 -4.05 21.73 18.05
N MET A 174 -4.06 22.59 17.03
CA MET A 174 -4.38 24.03 17.13
C MET A 174 -5.47 24.39 16.13
N GLN A 175 -6.68 23.91 16.34
CA GLN A 175 -7.79 24.01 15.37
C GLN A 175 -8.14 25.47 14.99
N ASN A 176 -8.07 26.40 15.95
CA ASN A 176 -8.50 27.78 15.76
C ASN A 176 -7.37 28.76 15.37
N MET A 177 -6.21 28.24 15.00
CA MET A 177 -5.06 29.05 14.64
C MET A 177 -4.62 28.83 13.21
N VAL A 178 -4.33 29.90 12.49
CA VAL A 178 -3.76 29.82 11.15
C VAL A 178 -2.33 29.28 11.24
N LYS A 179 -1.99 28.32 10.40
CA LYS A 179 -0.65 27.78 10.23
C LYS A 179 -0.06 28.32 8.96
N ILE A 180 1.21 28.71 9.02
CA ILE A 180 1.97 29.20 7.86
C ILE A 180 3.06 28.18 7.60
N VAL A 181 2.99 27.48 6.49
CA VAL A 181 4.04 26.56 6.05
C VAL A 181 5.25 27.36 5.61
N LYS A 182 6.41 27.01 6.11
CA LYS A 182 7.69 27.67 5.79
C LYS A 182 8.55 26.80 4.89
N ASN A 183 8.67 25.54 5.25
CA ASN A 183 9.45 24.56 4.51
C ASN A 183 8.83 23.18 4.68
N ILE A 184 9.04 22.34 3.69
CA ILE A 184 8.90 20.88 3.80
C ILE A 184 10.30 20.31 3.60
N ALA A 185 10.71 19.38 4.44
CA ALA A 185 11.84 18.52 4.16
C ALA A 185 11.36 17.12 3.91
N ALA A 186 11.88 16.46 2.90
CA ALA A 186 11.57 15.07 2.58
C ALA A 186 12.89 14.28 2.44
N THR A 187 12.98 13.18 3.18
CA THR A 187 14.01 12.18 2.96
C THR A 187 13.50 11.18 1.95
N VAL A 188 14.16 11.12 0.82
CA VAL A 188 13.74 10.33 -0.33
C VAL A 188 14.85 9.35 -0.71
N ILE A 189 14.48 8.11 -1.00
CA ILE A 189 15.35 7.12 -1.63
C ILE A 189 14.78 6.86 -3.02
N GLY A 190 15.57 7.10 -4.05
CA GLY A 190 15.09 6.96 -5.42
C GLY A 190 16.19 6.71 -6.43
N SER A 191 15.79 6.37 -7.63
CA SER A 191 16.69 6.30 -8.77
C SER A 191 17.14 7.70 -9.14
N THR A 192 18.41 7.82 -9.57
CA THR A 192 18.99 9.04 -10.08
C THR A 192 18.11 9.70 -11.14
N GLY A 193 17.84 11.00 -10.97
CA GLY A 193 17.03 11.77 -11.92
C GLY A 193 15.52 11.51 -11.83
N GLN A 194 15.05 10.67 -10.90
CA GLN A 194 13.61 10.45 -10.68
C GLN A 194 12.94 11.75 -10.30
N LYS A 195 11.91 12.14 -11.05
CA LYS A 195 11.13 13.36 -10.83
C LYS A 195 9.90 13.07 -10.01
N PHE A 196 9.57 13.99 -9.13
CA PHE A 196 8.32 13.96 -8.39
C PHE A 196 7.82 15.38 -8.06
N VAL A 197 6.56 15.49 -7.72
CA VAL A 197 5.90 16.75 -7.39
C VAL A 197 5.45 16.69 -5.95
N ALA A 198 5.89 17.64 -5.12
CA ALA A 198 5.31 17.87 -3.82
C ALA A 198 4.16 18.86 -3.92
N LYS A 199 3.05 18.57 -3.27
CA LYS A 199 1.83 19.37 -3.26
C LYS A 199 1.45 19.77 -1.84
N ILE A 200 0.99 21.00 -1.68
CA ILE A 200 0.48 21.52 -0.41
C ILE A 200 -0.95 22.00 -0.64
N GLY A 201 -1.88 21.40 0.08
CA GLY A 201 -3.27 21.82 0.18
C GLY A 201 -3.56 22.46 1.53
N THR A 202 -4.48 23.38 1.58
CA THR A 202 -4.93 24.07 2.80
C THR A 202 -6.46 24.07 2.85
N ASP A 203 -7.02 24.02 4.05
CA ASP A 203 -8.42 24.25 4.35
C ASP A 203 -9.43 23.43 3.54
N TYR A 204 -9.06 22.18 3.18
CA TYR A 204 -9.89 21.26 2.37
C TYR A 204 -10.21 21.78 0.96
N GLU A 205 -9.44 22.73 0.45
CA GLU A 205 -9.58 23.22 -0.92
C GLU A 205 -8.93 22.24 -1.90
N ASP A 206 -9.53 22.07 -3.09
CA ASP A 206 -8.97 21.24 -4.17
C ASP A 206 -7.82 21.94 -4.94
N ILE A 207 -7.33 23.05 -4.39
CA ILE A 207 -6.24 23.83 -4.99
C ILE A 207 -4.94 23.54 -4.24
N TYR A 208 -3.97 22.99 -4.98
CA TYR A 208 -2.66 22.65 -4.45
C TYR A 208 -1.55 23.55 -5.00
N THR A 209 -0.70 24.02 -4.12
CA THR A 209 0.59 24.60 -4.53
C THR A 209 1.56 23.46 -4.83
N SER A 210 2.14 23.43 -6.04
CA SER A 210 2.97 22.35 -6.52
C SER A 210 4.43 22.75 -6.66
N TYR A 211 5.33 21.84 -6.28
CA TYR A 211 6.78 22.01 -6.36
C TYR A 211 7.39 20.83 -7.08
N ASN A 212 8.01 21.08 -8.24
CA ASN A 212 8.71 20.06 -9.01
C ASN A 212 10.09 19.78 -8.41
N LEU A 213 10.38 18.53 -8.18
CA LEU A 213 11.58 18.05 -7.51
C LEU A 213 12.20 16.93 -8.34
N THR A 214 13.51 16.77 -8.19
CA THR A 214 14.26 15.69 -8.84
C THR A 214 15.21 15.12 -7.80
N VAL A 215 15.27 13.79 -7.70
CA VAL A 215 16.30 13.11 -6.92
C VAL A 215 17.65 13.42 -7.59
N LYS A 216 18.57 13.95 -6.81
CA LYS A 216 19.88 14.35 -7.33
C LYS A 216 20.57 13.19 -8.01
N ASP A 217 21.43 13.53 -8.96
CA ASP A 217 22.34 12.54 -9.55
C ASP A 217 23.34 12.10 -8.46
N ALA A 218 23.59 10.79 -8.36
CA ALA A 218 24.75 10.32 -7.63
C ALA A 218 25.99 10.96 -8.29
N GLU A 219 26.88 11.51 -7.50
CA GLU A 219 28.24 11.69 -7.96
C GLU A 219 28.79 10.28 -8.25
N VAL A 220 28.65 9.84 -9.48
CA VAL A 220 29.15 8.55 -9.93
C VAL A 220 30.67 8.65 -9.82
N SER A 221 31.27 7.83 -8.96
CA SER A 221 32.71 7.69 -8.92
C SER A 221 33.19 7.23 -10.30
N GLU A 222 33.84 8.12 -11.03
CA GLU A 222 34.36 7.78 -12.36
C GLU A 222 35.42 6.67 -12.22
N TYR A 223 35.35 5.70 -13.12
CA TYR A 223 36.35 4.63 -13.22
C TYR A 223 37.75 5.28 -13.37
N ASN A 224 38.68 4.94 -12.54
CA ASN A 224 40.02 5.52 -12.39
C ASN A 224 40.18 6.77 -11.50
N ILE A 225 39.10 7.35 -10.95
CA ILE A 225 39.17 8.49 -10.02
C ILE A 225 38.76 8.04 -8.63
N ALA A 226 37.87 7.03 -8.54
CA ALA A 226 37.42 6.47 -7.27
C ALA A 226 38.53 5.66 -6.59
N GLU A 227 38.82 5.97 -5.34
CA GLU A 227 39.71 5.14 -4.52
C GLU A 227 39.09 3.75 -4.32
N TYR A 228 39.94 2.72 -4.50
CA TYR A 228 39.55 1.32 -4.28
C TYR A 228 39.02 1.11 -2.86
N ASN A 229 37.85 0.53 -2.70
CA ASN A 229 37.08 0.36 -1.46
C ASN A 229 36.36 1.61 -0.89
N ILE A 230 36.43 2.78 -1.52
CA ILE A 230 35.71 3.99 -1.10
C ILE A 230 34.64 4.36 -2.12
N GLY A 231 34.87 4.07 -3.39
CA GLY A 231 33.92 4.30 -4.47
C GLY A 231 32.80 3.26 -4.47
N GLU A 232 31.56 3.68 -4.32
CA GLU A 232 30.40 2.79 -4.44
C GLU A 232 30.17 2.42 -5.90
N TYR A 233 30.31 1.14 -6.20
CA TYR A 233 29.96 0.53 -7.49
C TYR A 233 28.46 0.30 -7.59
N SER A 234 27.64 1.32 -7.68
CA SER A 234 26.26 1.05 -8.05
C SER A 234 25.54 2.28 -8.57
N GLY A 235 24.79 2.12 -9.63
CA GLY A 235 23.66 2.97 -9.96
C GLY A 235 22.54 2.75 -8.92
N ALA A 236 22.90 2.85 -7.64
CA ALA A 236 22.11 2.49 -6.52
C ALA A 236 21.22 3.65 -6.07
N ALA A 237 20.26 3.29 -5.28
CA ALA A 237 19.39 4.18 -4.57
C ALA A 237 20.14 5.29 -3.83
N LEU A 238 19.85 6.52 -4.14
CA LEU A 238 20.32 7.68 -3.41
C LEU A 238 19.37 8.06 -2.31
N ILE A 239 19.93 8.31 -1.14
CA ILE A 239 19.20 8.99 -0.05
C ILE A 239 19.42 10.48 -0.26
N ASP A 240 18.37 11.21 -0.58
CA ASP A 240 18.39 12.66 -0.73
C ASP A 240 17.50 13.34 0.32
N ASN A 241 18.03 14.34 0.99
CA ASN A 241 17.29 15.20 1.90
C ASN A 241 16.91 16.49 1.15
N ILE A 242 15.73 16.48 0.58
CA ILE A 242 15.23 17.60 -0.21
C ILE A 242 14.50 18.57 0.70
N ARG A 243 14.99 19.82 0.73
CA ARG A 243 14.29 20.91 1.42
C ARG A 243 13.56 21.78 0.41
N ILE A 244 12.26 21.90 0.57
CA ILE A 244 11.35 22.63 -0.30
C ILE A 244 10.95 23.89 0.44
N PRO A 245 11.35 25.08 -0.02
CA PRO A 245 10.79 26.32 0.48
C PRO A 245 9.31 26.36 0.08
N ALA A 246 8.45 26.11 1.03
CA ALA A 246 7.03 25.97 0.79
C ALA A 246 6.31 27.21 1.33
N GLY A 247 5.30 27.66 0.60
CA GLY A 247 4.38 28.71 1.01
C GLY A 247 2.96 28.16 1.11
N GLY A 248 2.18 28.76 1.98
CA GLY A 248 0.77 28.43 2.19
C GLY A 248 0.37 28.74 3.61
N SER A 249 -0.87 29.13 3.80
CA SER A 249 -1.42 29.39 5.14
C SER A 249 -2.87 28.91 5.18
N GLY A 250 -3.24 28.25 6.27
CA GLY A 250 -4.58 27.72 6.49
C GLY A 250 -4.75 27.21 7.91
N PHE A 251 -5.97 26.83 8.24
CA PHE A 251 -6.30 26.21 9.52
C PHE A 251 -5.88 24.73 9.56
N VAL A 252 -5.88 24.09 8.42
CA VAL A 252 -5.41 22.71 8.24
C VAL A 252 -4.53 22.61 7.01
N ILE A 253 -3.56 21.71 7.02
CA ILE A 253 -2.56 21.57 5.97
C ILE A 253 -2.48 20.10 5.57
N GLN A 254 -2.49 19.85 4.26
CA GLN A 254 -2.24 18.53 3.66
C GLN A 254 -0.99 18.60 2.81
N VAL A 255 -0.23 17.51 2.79
CA VAL A 255 0.91 17.33 1.89
C VAL A 255 0.65 16.14 0.98
N GLY A 256 0.90 16.33 -0.29
CA GLY A 256 0.83 15.29 -1.31
C GLY A 256 2.15 15.10 -2.04
N PHE A 257 2.36 13.92 -2.56
CA PHE A 257 3.46 13.61 -3.46
C PHE A 257 2.93 12.83 -4.65
N GLU A 258 3.33 13.26 -5.83
CA GLU A 258 2.99 12.58 -7.08
C GLU A 258 4.25 12.35 -7.89
N SER A 259 4.31 11.19 -8.54
CA SER A 259 5.43 10.85 -9.42
C SER A 259 4.97 9.94 -10.54
N GLU A 260 5.53 10.12 -11.74
CA GLU A 260 5.47 9.12 -12.80
C GLU A 260 6.65 8.17 -12.64
N ILE A 261 6.35 6.91 -12.41
CA ILE A 261 7.34 5.84 -12.28
C ILE A 261 7.52 5.15 -13.62
N ASN A 262 8.76 5.12 -14.11
CA ASN A 262 9.11 4.51 -15.40
C ASN A 262 10.49 3.86 -15.33
N GLY A 263 10.55 2.66 -14.76
CA GLY A 263 11.80 1.90 -14.62
C GLY A 263 12.68 2.33 -13.44
N GLY A 264 12.47 3.52 -12.88
CA GLY A 264 13.11 3.98 -11.64
C GLY A 264 12.17 3.84 -10.45
N PHE A 265 12.71 3.70 -9.26
CA PHE A 265 11.91 3.63 -8.03
C PHE A 265 11.98 4.94 -7.24
N LEU A 266 10.97 5.17 -6.42
CA LEU A 266 10.88 6.29 -5.49
C LEU A 266 10.28 5.80 -4.16
N ASN A 267 10.96 6.09 -3.07
CA ASN A 267 10.50 5.79 -1.72
C ASN A 267 10.66 7.04 -0.85
N ILE A 268 9.57 7.51 -0.25
CA ILE A 268 9.56 8.64 0.66
C ILE A 268 9.63 8.08 2.08
N GLN A 269 10.77 8.27 2.74
CA GLN A 269 11.05 7.73 4.07
C GLN A 269 10.48 8.59 5.18
N GLN A 270 10.64 9.89 5.04
CA GLN A 270 10.27 10.86 6.07
C GLN A 270 9.81 12.17 5.44
N ILE A 271 8.86 12.81 6.09
CA ILE A 271 8.36 14.13 5.72
C ILE A 271 8.33 14.99 6.98
N ASP A 272 9.07 16.10 6.96
CA ASP A 272 9.10 17.07 8.05
C ASP A 272 8.44 18.37 7.59
N LEU A 273 7.43 18.79 8.32
CA LEU A 273 6.72 20.04 8.07
C LEU A 273 7.17 21.12 9.05
N TYR A 274 7.73 22.20 8.52
CA TYR A 274 8.10 23.37 9.31
C TYR A 274 6.99 24.41 9.23
N VAL A 275 6.22 24.48 10.30
CA VAL A 275 5.02 25.32 10.38
C VAL A 275 5.21 26.39 11.43
N LYS A 276 4.88 27.65 11.09
CA LYS A 276 4.80 28.76 12.03
C LYS A 276 3.35 29.06 12.35
N GLN A 277 3.07 29.26 13.62
CA GLN A 277 1.78 29.74 14.09
C GLN A 277 1.58 31.19 13.63
N GLY A 278 0.45 31.44 12.96
CA GLY A 278 -0.01 32.79 12.62
C GLY A 278 -0.63 33.47 13.84
N ARG A 279 -0.74 34.77 13.79
CA ARG A 279 -1.50 35.52 14.78
C ARG A 279 -2.99 35.42 14.45
N LEU A 280 -3.82 35.25 15.46
CA LEU A 280 -5.25 35.56 15.35
C LEU A 280 -5.33 37.09 15.09
N ASN A 281 -5.95 37.45 13.97
CA ASN A 281 -6.35 38.86 13.75
C ASN A 281 -7.64 39.12 14.48
#